data_1aaec7cd54f54df6e3c92976ca88a888
#
_entry.id   1aaec7cd54f54df6e3c92976ca88a888
#
_cell.length_a   1.000
_cell.length_b   1.000
_cell.length_c   1.000
_cell.angle_alpha   90.00
_cell.angle_beta   90.00
_cell.angle_gamma   90.00
#
_symmetry.space_group_name_H-M   'P 1'
#
loop_
_entity.id
_entity.type
_entity.pdbx_description
1 polymer ?
#
loop_
_entity_poly.entity_id
_entity_poly.type
_entity_poly.pdbx_seq_one_letter_code
_entity_poly.pdbx_strand_id
1 'polypeptide(L)'
;MPEFQTSPGMRDILPPESGRWRRFTAVFADVVEAAGYQQLIPPLLEDLGVFTRIGDATDVVTKEMYDFVDKGKRRVALRPEQTASVCRSFAQHRPTVPWKVFYSGPNFRYEKPQRGRYRQFDQVGVEVLGVD
;
A
#
# COMPACT_ATOMS: atom_id res chain seq x y z
N MET A 1 27.34 7.79 -18.88
CA MET A 1 26.29 6.93 -18.30
C MET A 1 26.36 6.99 -16.81
N PRO A 2 25.26 7.25 -16.13
CA PRO A 2 25.28 7.22 -14.68
C PRO A 2 25.56 5.80 -14.18
N GLU A 3 26.31 5.72 -13.10
CA GLU A 3 26.67 4.45 -12.51
C GLU A 3 25.44 3.71 -11.94
N PHE A 4 24.51 4.48 -11.39
CA PHE A 4 23.32 3.90 -10.79
C PHE A 4 22.06 4.41 -11.48
N GLN A 5 21.09 3.53 -11.59
CA GLN A 5 19.77 3.82 -12.14
C GLN A 5 18.70 3.23 -11.22
N THR A 6 17.44 3.58 -11.44
CA THR A 6 16.35 2.95 -10.71
C THR A 6 16.32 1.45 -10.98
N SER A 7 15.92 0.69 -9.97
CA SER A 7 15.79 -0.77 -10.10
C SER A 7 14.67 -1.13 -11.10
N PRO A 8 14.74 -2.33 -11.71
CA PRO A 8 13.67 -2.75 -12.63
C PRO A 8 12.30 -2.67 -12.00
N GLY A 9 11.33 -2.12 -12.75
CA GLY A 9 9.97 -1.96 -12.27
C GLY A 9 9.76 -0.77 -11.33
N MET A 10 10.79 0.01 -11.07
CA MET A 10 10.74 1.23 -10.27
C MET A 10 11.03 2.43 -11.16
N ARG A 11 10.50 3.59 -10.79
CA ARG A 11 10.78 4.81 -11.55
C ARG A 11 10.66 6.03 -10.67
N ASP A 12 11.36 7.08 -11.06
CA ASP A 12 11.14 8.40 -10.52
C ASP A 12 9.93 9.04 -11.22
N ILE A 13 9.08 9.69 -10.44
CA ILE A 13 8.00 10.49 -11.01
C ILE A 13 8.48 11.95 -10.95
N LEU A 14 8.88 12.45 -12.10
CA LEU A 14 9.54 13.75 -12.23
C LEU A 14 8.53 14.86 -12.45
N PRO A 15 8.89 16.12 -12.13
CA PRO A 15 8.08 17.26 -12.56
C PRO A 15 8.06 17.34 -14.08
N PRO A 16 6.95 17.70 -14.73
CA PRO A 16 5.69 18.15 -14.12
C PRO A 16 4.71 17.02 -13.74
N GLU A 17 5.00 15.77 -14.08
CA GLU A 17 4.08 14.66 -13.80
C GLU A 17 3.80 14.53 -12.30
N SER A 18 4.81 14.75 -11.46
CA SER A 18 4.64 14.66 -9.99
C SER A 18 3.58 15.65 -9.47
N GLY A 19 3.42 16.79 -10.14
CA GLY A 19 2.38 17.75 -9.79
C GLY A 19 0.97 17.22 -10.07
N ARG A 20 0.81 16.42 -11.11
CA ARG A 20 -0.47 15.75 -11.42
C ARG A 20 -0.81 14.71 -10.35
N TRP A 21 0.18 13.98 -9.89
CA TRP A 21 0.02 13.01 -8.82
C TRP A 21 -0.43 13.68 -7.52
N ARG A 22 0.23 14.78 -7.18
CA ARG A 22 -0.14 15.56 -6.01
C ARG A 22 -1.57 16.07 -6.09
N ARG A 23 -1.97 16.58 -7.25
CA ARG A 23 -3.33 17.07 -7.48
C ARG A 23 -4.34 15.94 -7.37
N PHE A 24 -4.05 14.79 -7.96
CA PHE A 24 -4.93 13.62 -7.89
C PHE A 24 -5.17 13.19 -6.45
N THR A 25 -4.10 13.05 -5.67
CA THR A 25 -4.24 12.62 -4.27
C THR A 25 -4.96 13.66 -3.43
N ALA A 26 -4.76 14.93 -3.70
CA ALA A 26 -5.46 16.01 -2.99
C ALA A 26 -6.95 16.00 -3.29
N VAL A 27 -7.33 15.85 -4.55
CA VAL A 27 -8.75 15.75 -4.95
C VAL A 27 -9.39 14.51 -4.34
N PHE A 28 -8.71 13.38 -4.39
CA PHE A 28 -9.21 12.15 -3.77
C PHE A 28 -9.45 12.36 -2.27
N ALA A 29 -8.47 12.93 -1.56
CA ALA A 29 -8.59 13.19 -0.13
C ALA A 29 -9.78 14.10 0.18
N ASP A 30 -9.94 15.18 -0.58
CA ASP A 30 -11.04 16.11 -0.37
C ASP A 30 -12.41 15.44 -0.55
N VAL A 31 -12.55 14.61 -1.58
CA VAL A 31 -13.81 13.91 -1.86
C VAL A 31 -14.16 12.93 -0.74
N VAL A 32 -13.21 12.11 -0.31
CA VAL A 32 -13.49 11.08 0.69
C VAL A 32 -13.60 11.68 2.10
N GLU A 33 -12.87 12.74 2.40
CA GLU A 33 -13.03 13.44 3.67
C GLU A 33 -14.43 14.07 3.78
N ALA A 34 -14.93 14.64 2.68
CA ALA A 34 -16.29 15.17 2.65
C ALA A 34 -17.34 14.07 2.89
N ALA A 35 -17.03 12.83 2.58
CA ALA A 35 -17.90 11.67 2.84
C ALA A 35 -17.68 11.05 4.22
N GLY A 36 -16.83 11.66 5.07
CA GLY A 36 -16.62 11.22 6.44
C GLY A 36 -15.47 10.25 6.64
N TYR A 37 -14.62 10.06 5.64
CA TYR A 37 -13.43 9.21 5.79
C TYR A 37 -12.27 10.02 6.35
N GLN A 38 -11.45 9.38 7.18
CA GLN A 38 -10.24 9.98 7.72
C GLN A 38 -9.03 9.19 7.25
N GLN A 39 -7.90 9.87 7.10
CA GLN A 39 -6.70 9.25 6.56
C GLN A 39 -6.08 8.27 7.54
N LEU A 40 -5.73 7.08 7.05
CA LEU A 40 -4.87 6.12 7.72
C LEU A 40 -3.57 6.01 6.94
N ILE A 41 -2.45 6.10 7.63
CA ILE A 41 -1.12 5.96 7.03
C ILE A 41 -0.46 4.74 7.65
N PRO A 42 -0.66 3.54 7.10
CA PRO A 42 -0.01 2.35 7.62
C PRO A 42 1.46 2.29 7.20
N PRO A 43 2.30 1.54 7.93
CA PRO A 43 3.69 1.39 7.51
C PRO A 43 3.81 0.60 6.21
N LEU A 44 4.90 0.84 5.48
CA LEU A 44 5.20 0.11 4.25
C LEU A 44 5.59 -1.33 4.54
N LEU A 45 6.20 -1.56 5.67
CA LEU A 45 6.76 -2.85 6.08
C LEU A 45 5.89 -3.42 7.18
N GLU A 46 5.44 -4.65 6.99
CA GLU A 46 4.59 -5.35 7.95
C GLU A 46 5.17 -6.74 8.23
N ASP A 47 4.71 -7.34 9.31
CA ASP A 47 4.95 -8.77 9.52
C ASP A 47 4.37 -9.55 8.34
N LEU A 48 5.11 -10.55 7.86
CA LEU A 48 4.65 -11.36 6.72
C LEU A 48 3.27 -11.96 6.97
N GLY A 49 2.97 -12.33 8.21
CA GLY A 49 1.70 -12.94 8.60
C GLY A 49 0.49 -12.05 8.33
N VAL A 50 0.67 -10.73 8.27
CA VAL A 50 -0.43 -9.81 7.96
C VAL A 50 -1.00 -10.12 6.57
N PHE A 51 -0.14 -10.36 5.60
CA PHE A 51 -0.57 -10.60 4.23
C PHE A 51 -0.97 -12.05 3.98
N THR A 52 -0.40 -12.99 4.71
CA THR A 52 -0.71 -14.42 4.52
C THR A 52 -1.95 -14.87 5.29
N ARG A 53 -2.33 -14.16 6.36
CA ARG A 53 -3.48 -14.52 7.19
C ARG A 53 -4.69 -13.63 6.96
N ILE A 54 -4.47 -12.32 6.82
CA ILE A 54 -5.54 -11.32 6.74
C ILE A 54 -5.82 -10.97 5.30
N GLY A 55 -4.78 -10.84 4.49
CA GLY A 55 -4.89 -10.43 3.11
C GLY A 55 -5.52 -11.49 2.23
N ASP A 56 -5.91 -11.08 1.04
CA ASP A 56 -6.39 -11.97 0.00
C ASP A 56 -5.19 -12.77 -0.50
N ALA A 57 -4.89 -13.87 0.18
CA ALA A 57 -3.73 -14.71 -0.08
C ALA A 57 -3.95 -15.53 -1.35
N THR A 58 -4.07 -14.85 -2.49
CA THR A 58 -3.92 -15.54 -3.76
C THR A 58 -2.47 -15.98 -3.88
N ASP A 59 -2.23 -17.13 -4.49
CA ASP A 59 -0.88 -17.62 -4.75
C ASP A 59 -0.04 -16.57 -5.46
N VAL A 60 -0.66 -15.73 -6.27
CA VAL A 60 -0.02 -14.65 -7.02
C VAL A 60 0.60 -13.63 -6.06
N VAL A 61 -0.18 -13.17 -5.07
CA VAL A 61 0.29 -12.18 -4.09
C VAL A 61 1.41 -12.76 -3.24
N THR A 62 1.27 -14.01 -2.80
CA THR A 62 2.27 -14.69 -1.97
C THR A 62 3.59 -14.86 -2.71
N LYS A 63 3.55 -15.22 -3.99
CA LYS A 63 4.75 -15.42 -4.80
C LYS A 63 5.42 -14.12 -5.23
N GLU A 64 4.68 -13.04 -5.28
CA GLU A 64 5.17 -11.76 -5.79
C GLU A 64 5.52 -10.76 -4.69
N MET A 65 5.41 -11.13 -3.43
CA MET A 65 5.78 -10.26 -2.33
C MET A 65 7.29 -10.09 -2.22
N TYR A 66 7.71 -8.86 -1.91
CA TYR A 66 9.06 -8.59 -1.45
C TYR A 66 9.10 -8.92 0.04
N ASP A 67 9.64 -10.06 0.39
CA ASP A 67 9.76 -10.47 1.79
C ASP A 67 11.21 -10.79 2.12
N PHE A 68 11.55 -10.58 3.38
CA PHE A 68 12.90 -10.83 3.85
C PHE A 68 12.89 -10.98 5.37
N VAL A 69 14.04 -11.39 5.91
CA VAL A 69 14.27 -11.47 7.34
C VAL A 69 15.06 -10.22 7.74
N ASP A 70 14.54 -9.45 8.67
CA ASP A 70 15.22 -8.23 9.12
C ASP A 70 16.37 -8.56 10.08
N LYS A 71 17.09 -7.53 10.52
CA LYS A 71 18.22 -7.72 11.43
C LYS A 71 17.79 -8.28 12.78
N GLY A 72 16.53 -8.08 13.18
CA GLY A 72 15.95 -8.64 14.38
C GLY A 72 15.39 -10.04 14.18
N LYS A 73 15.67 -10.66 13.04
CA LYS A 73 15.24 -12.02 12.66
C LYS A 73 13.73 -12.18 12.55
N ARG A 74 13.03 -11.09 12.24
CA ARG A 74 11.59 -11.13 11.95
C ARG A 74 11.38 -11.29 10.45
N ARG A 75 10.38 -12.08 10.07
CA ARG A 75 9.98 -12.20 8.67
C ARG A 75 9.01 -11.07 8.36
N VAL A 76 9.43 -10.19 7.46
CA VAL A 76 8.69 -8.99 7.10
C VAL A 76 8.51 -8.92 5.60
N ALA A 77 7.56 -8.12 5.16
CA ALA A 77 7.30 -7.92 3.73
C ALA A 77 6.94 -6.48 3.47
N LEU A 78 7.32 -6.00 2.28
CA LEU A 78 6.79 -4.75 1.74
C LEU A 78 5.36 -5.03 1.28
N ARG A 79 4.44 -4.18 1.69
CA ARG A 79 3.01 -4.41 1.42
C ARG A 79 2.71 -4.52 -0.07
N PRO A 80 2.04 -5.61 -0.49
CA PRO A 80 1.58 -5.77 -1.87
C PRO A 80 0.21 -5.12 -2.10
N GLU A 81 -0.50 -4.79 -1.01
CA GLU A 81 -1.81 -4.14 -1.00
C GLU A 81 -2.02 -3.53 0.38
N GLN A 82 -3.05 -2.75 0.58
CA GLN A 82 -3.23 -2.02 1.84
C GLN A 82 -4.41 -2.47 2.68
N THR A 83 -5.34 -3.23 2.13
CA THR A 83 -6.50 -3.72 2.88
C THR A 83 -6.10 -4.53 4.11
N ALA A 84 -5.13 -5.41 3.98
CA ALA A 84 -4.65 -6.21 5.10
C ALA A 84 -4.04 -5.34 6.21
N SER A 85 -3.32 -4.29 5.84
CA SER A 85 -2.78 -3.34 6.81
C SER A 85 -3.88 -2.58 7.54
N VAL A 86 -4.96 -2.21 6.84
CA VAL A 86 -6.12 -1.57 7.46
C VAL A 86 -6.75 -2.52 8.48
N CYS A 87 -6.93 -3.79 8.13
CA CYS A 87 -7.49 -4.80 9.04
C CYS A 87 -6.59 -5.03 10.26
N ARG A 88 -5.26 -5.08 10.04
CA ARG A 88 -4.31 -5.21 11.16
C ARG A 88 -4.42 -4.01 12.11
N SER A 89 -4.49 -2.80 11.55
CA SER A 89 -4.61 -1.57 12.34
C SER A 89 -5.90 -1.57 13.14
N PHE A 90 -7.01 -1.97 12.52
CA PHE A 90 -8.29 -2.08 13.20
C PHE A 90 -8.23 -3.08 14.37
N ALA A 91 -7.67 -4.24 14.14
CA ALA A 91 -7.55 -5.28 15.17
C ALA A 91 -6.66 -4.83 16.33
N GLN A 92 -5.59 -4.11 16.03
CA GLN A 92 -4.64 -3.65 17.04
C GLN A 92 -5.21 -2.51 17.89
N HIS A 93 -5.85 -1.55 17.27
CA HIS A 93 -6.26 -0.30 17.94
C HIS A 93 -7.71 -0.28 18.38
N ARG A 94 -8.56 -1.14 17.83
CA ARG A 94 -9.98 -1.29 18.17
C ARG A 94 -10.72 0.05 18.20
N PRO A 95 -10.71 0.80 17.08
CA PRO A 95 -11.38 2.10 17.04
C PRO A 95 -12.89 1.95 17.10
N THR A 96 -13.56 3.06 17.39
CA THR A 96 -15.02 3.13 17.36
C THR A 96 -15.54 2.85 15.95
N VAL A 97 -16.59 2.04 15.86
CA VAL A 97 -17.22 1.67 14.59
C VAL A 97 -18.49 2.50 14.36
N PRO A 98 -18.89 2.77 13.11
CA PRO A 98 -18.18 2.39 11.87
C PRO A 98 -16.87 3.14 11.72
N TRP A 99 -15.84 2.43 11.29
CA TRP A 99 -14.52 3.02 11.08
C TRP A 99 -14.32 3.23 9.59
N LYS A 100 -14.26 4.50 9.18
CA LYS A 100 -14.17 4.91 7.78
C LYS A 100 -12.82 5.54 7.56
N VAL A 101 -11.96 4.88 6.80
CA VAL A 101 -10.60 5.36 6.54
C VAL A 101 -10.28 5.35 5.06
N PHE A 102 -9.41 6.24 4.66
CA PHE A 102 -8.83 6.23 3.32
C PHE A 102 -7.31 6.19 3.41
N TYR A 103 -6.70 5.72 2.35
CA TYR A 103 -5.26 5.63 2.26
C TYR A 103 -4.80 5.98 0.86
N SER A 104 -3.56 6.42 0.75
CA SER A 104 -2.85 6.56 -0.52
C SER A 104 -1.38 6.29 -0.27
N GLY A 105 -0.73 5.60 -1.20
CA GLY A 105 0.67 5.32 -1.07
C GLY A 105 1.12 4.13 -1.91
N PRO A 106 2.41 3.82 -1.84
CA PRO A 106 2.98 2.79 -2.69
C PRO A 106 2.73 1.39 -2.16
N ASN A 107 2.56 0.47 -3.09
CA ASN A 107 2.57 -0.97 -2.89
C ASN A 107 3.70 -1.58 -3.72
N PHE A 108 4.06 -2.83 -3.41
CA PHE A 108 5.19 -3.49 -4.03
C PHE A 108 4.82 -4.90 -4.41
N ARG A 109 5.06 -5.26 -5.69
CA ARG A 109 4.86 -6.62 -6.17
C ARG A 109 5.99 -6.98 -7.14
N TYR A 110 6.63 -8.10 -6.90
CA TYR A 110 7.70 -8.59 -7.77
C TYR A 110 7.09 -9.25 -9.00
N GLU A 111 6.52 -8.43 -9.87
CA GLU A 111 5.94 -8.86 -11.13
C GLU A 111 6.96 -8.73 -12.27
N LYS A 112 6.75 -9.47 -13.35
CA LYS A 112 7.54 -9.27 -14.56
C LYS A 112 7.25 -7.86 -15.10
N PRO A 113 8.27 -7.00 -15.27
CA PRO A 113 8.02 -5.65 -15.75
C PRO A 113 7.40 -5.67 -17.15
N GLN A 114 6.32 -4.92 -17.30
CA GLN A 114 5.62 -4.72 -18.56
C GLN A 114 5.19 -3.27 -18.64
N ARG A 115 4.86 -2.80 -19.83
CA ARG A 115 4.31 -1.47 -20.01
C ARG A 115 3.05 -1.30 -19.17
N GLY A 116 3.06 -0.30 -18.26
CA GLY A 116 1.96 -0.05 -17.35
C GLY A 116 1.93 -0.92 -16.10
N ARG A 117 2.87 -1.87 -15.96
CA ARG A 117 3.01 -2.69 -14.76
C ARG A 117 4.35 -2.42 -14.11
N TYR A 118 4.30 -1.84 -12.91
CA TYR A 118 5.47 -1.53 -12.12
C TYR A 118 5.53 -2.43 -10.91
N ARG A 119 6.74 -2.63 -10.40
CA ARG A 119 6.96 -3.35 -9.13
C ARG A 119 6.66 -2.48 -7.93
N GLN A 120 6.80 -1.17 -8.09
CA GLN A 120 6.30 -0.18 -7.14
C GLN A 120 5.23 0.62 -7.82
N PHE A 121 4.03 0.66 -7.24
CA PHE A 121 2.90 1.38 -7.80
C PHE A 121 2.07 1.99 -6.68
N ASP A 122 1.42 3.10 -6.97
CA ASP A 122 0.59 3.78 -5.97
C ASP A 122 -0.85 3.33 -6.06
N GLN A 123 -1.50 3.29 -4.91
CA GLN A 123 -2.90 2.94 -4.78
C GLN A 123 -3.58 3.94 -3.85
N VAL A 124 -4.78 4.35 -4.22
CA VAL A 124 -5.69 5.06 -3.32
C VAL A 124 -6.89 4.16 -3.06
N GLY A 125 -7.42 4.24 -1.86
CA GLY A 125 -8.57 3.41 -1.51
C GLY A 125 -9.26 3.87 -0.26
N VAL A 126 -10.45 3.30 -0.04
CA VAL A 126 -11.25 3.52 1.17
C VAL A 126 -11.67 2.18 1.74
N GLU A 127 -11.81 2.13 3.05
CA GLU A 127 -12.34 0.97 3.76
C GLU A 127 -13.33 1.44 4.81
N VAL A 128 -14.39 0.65 4.97
CA VAL A 128 -15.37 0.85 6.05
C VAL A 128 -15.44 -0.44 6.83
N LEU A 129 -15.18 -0.37 8.13
CA LEU A 129 -15.20 -1.53 9.01
C LEU A 129 -16.24 -1.32 10.11
N GLY A 130 -16.87 -2.42 10.52
CA GLY A 130 -17.86 -2.40 11.59
C GLY A 130 -19.24 -1.97 11.15
N VAL A 131 -19.62 -2.24 9.89
CA VAL A 131 -20.98 -2.05 9.38
C VAL A 131 -21.53 -3.41 8.93
N ASP A 132 -22.85 -3.57 9.04
CA ASP A 132 -23.55 -4.79 8.61
C ASP A 132 -23.81 -4.77 7.11
#